data_0833686f1ab041db93374db2c4b05699
#
_entry.id   0833686f1ab041db93374db2c4b05699
#
_cell.length_a   1.000
_cell.length_b   1.000
_cell.length_c   1.000
_cell.angle_alpha   90.00
_cell.angle_beta   90.00
_cell.angle_gamma   90.00
#
_symmetry.space_group_name_H-M   'P 1'
#
loop_
_entity.id
_entity.type
_entity.pdbx_description
1 polymer ?
#
loop_
_entity_poly.entity_id
_entity_poly.type
_entity_poly.pdbx_seq_one_letter_code
_entity_poly.pdbx_strand_id
1 'polypeptide(L)'
;MLWGIHLLTDMLAPGSTIGILGGGQLGRMLAIAAAQLGLKAHIYAPEGFGPAAEVAGAWSQGAYDDAEALSAFAGAVDVVTYEFENVPAATVDILEPLVPVRPGRKALAVAQDRIIEKTFLNDIGVATAPFAG
;
A
#
# COMPACT_ATOMS: atom_id res chain seq x y z
N MET A 1 -26.70 20.23 2.88
CA MET A 1 -26.96 18.91 2.28
C MET A 1 -25.92 18.51 1.22
N LEU A 2 -24.64 18.83 1.44
CA LEU A 2 -23.51 18.51 0.53
C LEU A 2 -22.52 17.51 1.14
N TRP A 3 -22.85 16.91 2.25
CA TRP A 3 -21.96 15.98 3.00
C TRP A 3 -21.96 14.55 2.46
N GLY A 4 -22.93 14.19 1.63
CA GLY A 4 -23.06 12.83 1.13
C GLY A 4 -22.27 12.52 -0.15
N ILE A 5 -21.88 13.54 -0.93
CA ILE A 5 -21.28 13.33 -2.25
C ILE A 5 -19.75 13.14 -2.16
N HIS A 6 -19.08 13.78 -1.20
CA HIS A 6 -17.64 13.61 -1.01
C HIS A 6 -17.25 12.22 -0.48
N LEU A 7 -18.09 11.59 0.33
CA LEU A 7 -17.82 10.25 0.87
C LEU A 7 -17.92 9.15 -0.19
N LEU A 8 -18.70 9.35 -1.26
CA LEU A 8 -18.87 8.36 -2.32
C LEU A 8 -17.73 8.39 -3.36
N THR A 9 -17.00 9.50 -3.49
CA THR A 9 -15.89 9.64 -4.44
C THR A 9 -14.59 9.01 -3.94
N ASP A 10 -14.46 8.77 -2.62
CA ASP A 10 -13.29 8.13 -2.01
C ASP A 10 -13.47 6.62 -1.77
N MET A 11 -14.64 6.07 -2.10
CA MET A 11 -14.91 4.65 -1.97
C MET A 11 -14.59 3.89 -3.25
N LEU A 12 -13.93 2.75 -3.09
CA LEU A 12 -13.72 1.83 -4.20
C LEU A 12 -15.04 1.12 -4.55
N ALA A 13 -15.44 1.19 -5.80
CA ALA A 13 -16.59 0.43 -6.27
C ALA A 13 -16.26 -1.08 -6.31
N PRO A 14 -17.26 -1.96 -6.13
CA PRO A 14 -17.09 -3.39 -6.37
C PRO A 14 -16.48 -3.66 -7.74
N GLY A 15 -15.51 -4.58 -7.79
CA GLY A 15 -14.75 -4.88 -9.00
C GLY A 15 -13.51 -4.02 -9.22
N SER A 16 -13.28 -2.95 -8.43
CA SER A 16 -12.04 -2.18 -8.44
C SER A 16 -10.84 -3.06 -8.06
N THR A 17 -9.66 -2.65 -8.50
CA THR A 17 -8.40 -3.37 -8.28
C THR A 17 -7.54 -2.64 -7.25
N ILE A 18 -7.16 -3.33 -6.18
CA ILE A 18 -6.17 -2.88 -5.21
C ILE A 18 -4.80 -3.38 -5.64
N GLY A 19 -3.87 -2.47 -5.87
CA GLY A 19 -2.45 -2.78 -6.03
C GLY A 19 -1.81 -2.99 -4.65
N ILE A 20 -1.07 -4.08 -4.50
CA ILE A 20 -0.41 -4.43 -3.23
C ILE A 20 1.10 -4.53 -3.49
N LEU A 21 1.89 -3.66 -2.85
CA LEU A 21 3.34 -3.78 -2.85
C LEU A 21 3.77 -4.80 -1.79
N GLY A 22 4.34 -5.90 -2.25
CA GLY A 22 4.75 -7.01 -1.42
C GLY A 22 4.09 -8.33 -1.81
N GLY A 23 4.90 -9.37 -2.03
CA GLY A 23 4.47 -10.67 -2.54
C GLY A 23 4.36 -11.76 -1.47
N GLY A 24 4.59 -11.43 -0.20
CA GLY A 24 4.66 -12.37 0.90
C GLY A 24 3.30 -12.77 1.48
N GLN A 25 3.36 -13.32 2.69
CA GLN A 25 2.17 -13.86 3.38
C GLN A 25 1.15 -12.77 3.73
N LEU A 26 1.59 -11.57 4.11
CA LEU A 26 0.68 -10.48 4.43
C LEU A 26 -0.03 -9.97 3.16
N GLY A 27 0.69 -9.87 2.03
CA GLY A 27 0.09 -9.57 0.73
C GLY A 27 -0.95 -10.60 0.33
N ARG A 28 -0.71 -11.90 0.60
CA ARG A 28 -1.69 -12.97 0.41
C ARG A 28 -2.95 -12.74 1.25
N MET A 29 -2.80 -12.40 2.53
CA MET A 29 -3.95 -12.11 3.41
C MET A 29 -4.75 -10.90 2.93
N LEU A 30 -4.08 -9.84 2.49
CA LEU A 30 -4.73 -8.67 1.92
C LEU A 30 -5.49 -8.99 0.63
N ALA A 31 -4.91 -9.80 -0.26
CA ALA A 31 -5.55 -10.22 -1.50
C ALA A 31 -6.82 -11.05 -1.24
N ILE A 32 -6.78 -11.95 -0.25
CA ILE A 32 -7.96 -12.73 0.16
C ILE A 32 -9.05 -11.82 0.74
N ALA A 33 -8.68 -10.88 1.61
CA ALA A 33 -9.61 -9.91 2.18
C ALA A 33 -10.24 -9.03 1.10
N ALA A 34 -9.48 -8.58 0.12
CA ALA A 34 -9.99 -7.83 -1.04
C ALA A 34 -11.04 -8.64 -1.81
N ALA A 35 -10.77 -9.91 -2.08
CA ALA A 35 -11.72 -10.80 -2.77
C ALA A 35 -13.02 -10.97 -2.00
N GLN A 36 -12.98 -11.09 -0.66
CA GLN A 36 -14.16 -11.15 0.19
C GLN A 36 -15.04 -9.90 0.13
N LEU A 37 -14.43 -8.75 -0.18
CA LEU A 37 -15.11 -7.47 -0.36
C LEU A 37 -15.57 -7.21 -1.81
N GLY A 38 -15.38 -8.18 -2.71
CA GLY A 38 -15.72 -8.02 -4.12
C GLY A 38 -14.73 -7.16 -4.91
N LEU A 39 -13.49 -7.01 -4.40
CA LEU A 39 -12.41 -6.29 -5.04
C LEU A 39 -11.40 -7.26 -5.64
N LYS A 40 -10.61 -6.79 -6.59
CA LYS A 40 -9.50 -7.54 -7.19
C LYS A 40 -8.19 -7.11 -6.54
N ALA A 41 -7.21 -7.99 -6.54
CA ALA A 41 -5.85 -7.67 -6.10
C ALA A 41 -4.85 -7.85 -7.26
N HIS A 42 -3.90 -6.92 -7.38
CA HIS A 42 -2.76 -6.99 -8.26
C HIS A 42 -1.49 -6.83 -7.41
N ILE A 43 -0.67 -7.85 -7.37
CA ILE A 43 0.56 -7.85 -6.57
C ILE A 43 1.71 -7.27 -7.37
N TYR A 44 2.55 -6.46 -6.73
CA TYR A 44 3.82 -6.00 -7.26
C TYR A 44 4.94 -6.35 -6.28
N ALA A 45 5.92 -7.11 -6.73
CA ALA A 45 7.04 -7.52 -5.89
C ALA A 45 8.30 -7.85 -6.71
N PRO A 46 9.50 -7.62 -6.16
CA PRO A 46 10.76 -7.97 -6.83
C PRO A 46 10.96 -9.49 -6.96
N GLU A 47 10.43 -10.26 -6.03
CA GLU A 47 10.67 -11.71 -5.91
C GLU A 47 9.97 -12.54 -6.99
N GLY A 48 9.05 -11.95 -7.74
CA GLY A 48 8.27 -12.66 -8.73
C GLY A 48 7.08 -13.42 -8.13
N PHE A 49 6.79 -14.61 -8.67
CA PHE A 49 5.64 -15.41 -8.23
C PHE A 49 5.85 -15.96 -6.80
N GLY A 50 4.98 -15.57 -5.90
CA GLY A 50 5.06 -15.92 -4.49
C GLY A 50 3.69 -16.08 -3.83
N PRO A 51 3.62 -16.20 -2.50
CA PRO A 51 2.40 -16.52 -1.76
C PRO A 51 1.21 -15.61 -2.07
N ALA A 52 1.43 -14.32 -2.26
CA ALA A 52 0.38 -13.37 -2.61
C ALA A 52 -0.11 -13.54 -4.05
N ALA A 53 0.81 -13.78 -4.99
CA ALA A 53 0.48 -13.98 -6.40
C ALA A 53 -0.40 -15.22 -6.64
N GLU A 54 -0.26 -16.26 -5.80
CA GLU A 54 -1.07 -17.49 -5.90
C GLU A 54 -2.58 -17.25 -5.77
N VAL A 55 -2.99 -16.19 -5.08
CA VAL A 55 -4.40 -15.88 -4.78
C VAL A 55 -4.87 -14.56 -5.38
N ALA A 56 -3.97 -13.80 -6.00
CA ALA A 56 -4.29 -12.53 -6.63
C ALA A 56 -4.84 -12.72 -8.04
N GLY A 57 -5.62 -11.75 -8.52
CA GLY A 57 -6.11 -11.73 -9.89
C GLY A 57 -5.04 -11.41 -10.93
N ALA A 58 -4.00 -10.70 -10.52
CA ALA A 58 -2.84 -10.36 -11.33
C ALA A 58 -1.59 -10.16 -10.48
N TRP A 59 -0.43 -10.27 -11.10
CA TRP A 59 0.83 -9.93 -10.46
C TRP A 59 1.85 -9.40 -11.47
N SER A 60 2.74 -8.54 -11.01
CA SER A 60 3.86 -7.97 -11.76
C SER A 60 5.14 -8.12 -10.97
N GLN A 61 6.21 -8.47 -11.64
CA GLN A 61 7.55 -8.49 -11.07
C GLN A 61 8.31 -7.23 -11.45
N GLY A 62 8.93 -6.57 -10.49
CA GLY A 62 9.78 -5.41 -10.71
C GLY A 62 10.42 -4.92 -9.44
N ALA A 63 11.58 -4.28 -9.57
CA ALA A 63 12.24 -3.64 -8.44
C ALA A 63 11.42 -2.43 -7.94
N TYR A 64 11.54 -2.10 -6.65
CA TYR A 64 10.81 -0.97 -6.06
C TYR A 64 11.34 0.41 -6.52
N ASP A 65 12.39 0.47 -7.30
CA ASP A 65 12.95 1.67 -7.94
C ASP A 65 12.80 1.66 -9.48
N ASP A 66 12.16 0.61 -10.04
CA ASP A 66 11.86 0.53 -11.47
C ASP A 66 10.64 1.40 -11.82
N ALA A 67 10.92 2.64 -12.24
CA ALA A 67 9.87 3.62 -12.55
C ALA A 67 8.95 3.20 -13.71
N GLU A 68 9.47 2.47 -14.70
CA GLU A 68 8.69 1.99 -15.83
C GLU A 68 7.71 0.88 -15.40
N ALA A 69 8.22 -0.11 -14.66
CA ALA A 69 7.39 -1.20 -14.14
C ALA A 69 6.34 -0.67 -13.14
N LEU A 70 6.72 0.27 -12.25
CA LEU A 70 5.79 0.91 -11.31
C LEU A 70 4.72 1.73 -12.02
N SER A 71 5.07 2.42 -13.11
CA SER A 71 4.12 3.20 -13.91
C SER A 71 3.10 2.28 -14.60
N ALA A 72 3.56 1.16 -15.17
CA ALA A 72 2.68 0.16 -15.76
C ALA A 72 1.75 -0.47 -14.73
N PHE A 73 2.27 -0.78 -13.54
CA PHE A 73 1.49 -1.28 -12.41
C PHE A 73 0.43 -0.27 -11.95
N ALA A 74 0.81 1.01 -11.79
CA ALA A 74 -0.12 2.07 -11.40
C ALA A 74 -1.29 2.24 -12.38
N GLY A 75 -1.04 2.07 -13.69
CA GLY A 75 -2.07 2.11 -14.71
C GLY A 75 -3.06 0.94 -14.69
N ALA A 76 -2.75 -0.13 -13.96
CA ALA A 76 -3.58 -1.33 -13.87
C ALA A 76 -4.42 -1.43 -12.59
N VAL A 77 -4.32 -0.45 -11.68
CA VAL A 77 -4.95 -0.48 -10.37
C VAL A 77 -5.66 0.83 -10.04
N ASP A 78 -6.61 0.79 -9.11
CA ASP A 78 -7.39 1.96 -8.69
C ASP A 78 -6.85 2.61 -7.42
N VAL A 79 -6.14 1.85 -6.59
CA VAL A 79 -5.47 2.31 -5.38
C VAL A 79 -4.28 1.40 -5.11
N VAL A 80 -3.24 1.92 -4.47
CA VAL A 80 -2.09 1.13 -4.02
C VAL A 80 -2.01 1.12 -2.50
N THR A 81 -1.71 -0.05 -1.95
CA THR A 81 -1.31 -0.23 -0.56
C THR A 81 -0.01 -1.03 -0.49
N TYR A 82 0.56 -1.17 0.69
CA TYR A 82 1.77 -1.96 0.93
C TYR A 82 1.58 -2.83 2.18
N GLU A 83 2.24 -3.99 2.18
CA GLU A 83 2.09 -4.97 3.26
C GLU A 83 3.05 -4.75 4.42
N PHE A 84 4.13 -4.00 4.21
CA PHE A 84 5.21 -3.85 5.19
C PHE A 84 5.89 -2.48 5.06
N GLU A 85 6.53 -2.04 6.11
CA GLU A 85 7.12 -0.70 6.23
C GLU A 85 8.45 -0.50 5.45
N ASN A 86 9.07 -1.58 4.97
CA ASN A 86 10.37 -1.49 4.29
C ASN A 86 10.28 -1.23 2.77
N VAL A 87 9.10 -0.95 2.24
CA VAL A 87 8.97 -0.40 0.89
C VAL A 87 9.67 0.97 0.84
N PRO A 88 10.60 1.21 -0.08
CA PRO A 88 11.29 2.51 -0.14
C PRO A 88 10.31 3.67 -0.31
N ALA A 89 10.51 4.76 0.41
CA ALA A 89 9.67 5.96 0.27
C ALA A 89 9.69 6.51 -1.17
N ALA A 90 10.82 6.36 -1.87
CA ALA A 90 10.96 6.72 -3.29
C ALA A 90 9.98 5.96 -4.21
N THR A 91 9.61 4.73 -3.87
CA THR A 91 8.57 3.97 -4.60
C THR A 91 7.23 4.68 -4.53
N VAL A 92 6.87 5.18 -3.35
CA VAL A 92 5.64 5.95 -3.14
C VAL A 92 5.70 7.28 -3.89
N ASP A 93 6.86 7.94 -3.91
CA ASP A 93 7.07 9.19 -4.68
C ASP A 93 6.83 9.00 -6.20
N ILE A 94 7.13 7.82 -6.74
CA ILE A 94 6.84 7.47 -8.13
C ILE A 94 5.33 7.21 -8.35
N LEU A 95 4.68 6.54 -7.41
CA LEU A 95 3.29 6.09 -7.55
C LEU A 95 2.26 7.17 -7.26
N GLU A 96 2.45 8.01 -6.23
CA GLU A 96 1.44 9.00 -5.79
C GLU A 96 0.95 9.97 -6.88
N PRO A 97 1.79 10.42 -7.84
CA PRO A 97 1.31 11.22 -8.96
C PRO A 97 0.41 10.48 -9.95
N LEU A 98 0.43 9.14 -9.94
CA LEU A 98 -0.23 8.28 -10.93
C LEU A 98 -1.50 7.63 -10.38
N VAL A 99 -1.49 7.26 -9.10
CA VAL A 99 -2.57 6.52 -8.44
C VAL A 99 -2.56 6.82 -6.94
N PRO A 100 -3.72 6.87 -6.26
CA PRO A 100 -3.76 7.05 -4.81
C PRO A 100 -2.97 5.94 -4.09
N VAL A 101 -2.08 6.31 -3.16
CA VAL A 101 -1.37 5.38 -2.27
C VAL A 101 -1.90 5.54 -0.86
N ARG A 102 -2.31 4.45 -0.21
CA ARG A 102 -2.88 4.45 1.14
C ARG A 102 -2.32 3.27 1.97
N PRO A 103 -1.77 3.50 3.16
CA PRO A 103 -1.44 4.82 3.73
C PRO A 103 -0.46 5.60 2.85
N GLY A 104 -0.46 6.94 3.00
CA GLY A 104 0.40 7.82 2.18
C GLY A 104 1.86 7.82 2.65
N ARG A 105 2.71 8.52 1.90
CA ARG A 105 4.16 8.63 2.11
C ARG A 105 4.57 8.97 3.55
N LYS A 106 3.85 9.90 4.20
CA LYS A 106 4.19 10.33 5.57
C LYS A 106 4.06 9.18 6.57
N ALA A 107 3.01 8.37 6.46
CA ALA A 107 2.81 7.21 7.33
C ALA A 107 3.93 6.19 7.15
N LEU A 108 4.30 5.90 5.89
CA LEU A 108 5.40 5.00 5.58
C LEU A 108 6.73 5.50 6.16
N ALA A 109 7.08 6.77 5.93
CA ALA A 109 8.33 7.34 6.40
C ALA A 109 8.43 7.33 7.94
N VAL A 110 7.33 7.57 8.64
CA VAL A 110 7.29 7.50 10.11
C VAL A 110 7.49 6.07 10.60
N ALA A 111 6.87 5.08 9.95
CA ALA A 111 6.94 3.68 10.36
C ALA A 111 8.32 3.02 10.11
N GLN A 112 9.15 3.58 9.23
CA GLN A 112 10.46 3.01 8.88
C GLN A 112 11.54 3.17 9.94
N ASP A 113 11.41 4.17 10.81
CA ASP A 113 12.39 4.43 11.87
C ASP A 113 11.69 4.39 13.23
N ARG A 114 12.16 3.49 14.11
CA ARG A 114 11.52 3.25 15.39
C ARG A 114 11.55 4.46 16.33
N ILE A 115 12.57 5.31 16.24
CA ILE A 115 12.69 6.52 17.05
C ILE A 115 11.71 7.57 16.54
N ILE A 116 11.67 7.77 15.23
CA ILE A 116 10.73 8.69 14.57
C ILE A 116 9.29 8.26 14.86
N GLU A 117 8.99 6.96 14.72
CA GLU A 117 7.66 6.40 14.98
C GLU A 117 7.19 6.68 16.41
N LYS A 118 8.03 6.34 17.41
CA LYS A 118 7.69 6.56 18.81
C LYS A 118 7.59 8.04 19.19
N THR A 119 8.47 8.87 18.64
CA THR A 119 8.40 10.33 18.82
C THR A 119 7.10 10.87 18.25
N PHE A 120 6.76 10.50 17.02
CA PHE A 120 5.51 10.90 16.40
C PHE A 120 4.28 10.47 17.21
N LEU A 121 4.27 9.21 17.69
CA LEU A 121 3.16 8.71 18.51
C LEU A 121 3.01 9.51 19.81
N ASN A 122 4.12 9.82 20.50
CA ASN A 122 4.09 10.65 21.71
C ASN A 122 3.61 12.07 21.44
N ASP A 123 4.03 12.67 20.31
CA ASP A 123 3.63 14.03 19.90
C ASP A 123 2.12 14.15 19.64
N ILE A 124 1.48 13.08 19.17
CA ILE A 124 0.02 13.03 18.99
C ILE A 124 -0.74 12.50 20.22
N GLY A 125 -0.06 12.32 21.36
CA GLY A 125 -0.66 11.92 22.63
C GLY A 125 -0.82 10.42 22.85
N VAL A 126 -0.21 9.59 22.02
CA VAL A 126 -0.19 8.12 22.20
C VAL A 126 1.04 7.71 22.99
N ALA A 127 0.83 7.12 24.16
CA ALA A 127 1.92 6.65 25.04
C ALA A 127 2.64 5.45 24.42
N THR A 128 3.97 5.45 24.48
CA THR A 128 4.83 4.34 24.09
C THR A 128 5.71 3.90 25.26
N ALA A 129 6.31 2.70 25.16
CA ALA A 129 7.36 2.31 26.09
C ALA A 129 8.53 3.31 26.02
N PRO A 130 9.23 3.60 27.15
CA PRO A 130 10.40 4.47 27.15
C PRO A 130 11.43 4.03 26.11
N PHE A 131 12.04 5.00 25.44
CA PHE A 131 13.08 4.76 24.42
C PHE A 131 14.14 5.85 24.48
N ALA A 132 15.32 5.52 24.02
CA ALA A 132 16.44 6.45 23.82
C ALA A 132 16.95 6.32 22.39
N GLY A 133 17.37 7.45 21.82
CA GLY A 133 18.08 7.54 20.54
C GLY A 133 19.58 7.42 20.74
#